data_c420eac2979e28815118bdcc32227681
#
_entry.id   c420eac2979e28815118bdcc32227681
#
_cell.length_a   1.000
_cell.length_b   1.000
_cell.length_c   1.000
_cell.angle_alpha   90.00
_cell.angle_beta   90.00
_cell.angle_gamma   90.00
#
_symmetry.space_group_name_H-M   'P 1'
#
loop_
_entity.id
_entity.type
_entity.pdbx_description
1 polymer ?
#
loop_
_entity_poly.entity_id
_entity_poly.type
_entity_poly.pdbx_seq_one_letter_code
_entity_poly.pdbx_strand_id
1 'polypeptide(L)' 'MTNEQVESMLLMNEQLASDIRALTYKVSDLTEVVENLTNRISKLETPIVNYRSSH' A
#
# COMPACT_ATOMS: atom_id res chain seq x y z
N MET A 1 -15.23 29.86 -18.84
CA MET A 1 -15.87 28.77 -18.10
C MET A 1 -17.14 29.23 -17.43
N THR A 2 -18.18 28.41 -17.43
CA THR A 2 -19.41 28.72 -16.73
C THR A 2 -19.26 28.35 -15.24
N ASN A 3 -20.13 28.94 -14.40
CA ASN A 3 -20.16 28.60 -12.98
C ASN A 3 -20.44 27.12 -12.75
N GLU A 4 -21.30 26.53 -13.58
CA GLU A 4 -21.60 25.10 -13.48
C GLU A 4 -20.39 24.24 -13.75
N GLN A 5 -19.58 24.64 -14.73
CA GLN A 5 -18.36 23.90 -15.04
C GLN A 5 -17.33 24.00 -13.90
N VAL A 6 -17.21 25.17 -13.31
CA VAL A 6 -16.31 25.36 -12.16
C VAL A 6 -16.76 24.53 -10.98
N GLU A 7 -18.05 24.54 -10.67
CA GLU A 7 -18.60 23.73 -9.57
C GLU A 7 -18.37 22.25 -9.81
N SER A 8 -18.61 21.80 -11.04
CA SER A 8 -18.38 20.40 -11.41
C SER A 8 -16.93 20.01 -11.20
N MET A 9 -15.99 20.86 -11.61
CA MET A 9 -14.56 20.60 -11.44
C MET A 9 -14.17 20.56 -9.97
N LEU A 10 -14.74 21.45 -9.15
CA LEU A 10 -14.46 21.44 -7.72
C LEU A 10 -14.94 20.17 -7.05
N LEU A 11 -16.14 19.70 -7.41
CA LEU A 11 -16.67 18.45 -6.86
C LEU A 11 -15.81 17.26 -7.27
N MET A 12 -15.39 17.22 -8.53
CA MET A 12 -14.51 16.16 -9.00
C MET A 12 -13.17 16.17 -8.28
N ASN A 13 -12.61 17.35 -8.04
CA ASN A 13 -11.35 17.48 -7.31
C ASN A 13 -11.49 17.00 -5.86
N GLU A 14 -12.59 17.32 -5.21
CA GLU A 14 -12.86 16.85 -3.85
C GLU A 14 -12.96 15.33 -3.80
N GLN A 15 -13.64 14.75 -4.77
CA GLN A 15 -13.77 13.30 -4.84
C GLN A 15 -12.43 12.64 -5.11
N LEU A 16 -11.63 13.21 -6.02
CA LEU A 16 -10.29 12.69 -6.30
C LEU A 16 -9.40 12.75 -5.05
N ALA A 17 -9.46 13.86 -4.31
CA ALA A 17 -8.69 13.98 -3.08
C ALA A 17 -9.09 12.92 -2.06
N SER A 18 -10.39 12.66 -1.93
CA SER A 18 -10.89 11.61 -1.05
C SER A 18 -10.40 10.23 -1.49
N ASP A 19 -10.45 9.96 -2.80
CA ASP A 19 -9.98 8.69 -3.36
C ASP A 19 -8.49 8.51 -3.13
N ILE A 20 -7.70 9.56 -3.31
CA ILE A 20 -6.26 9.53 -3.08
C ILE A 20 -5.96 9.18 -1.62
N ARG A 21 -6.68 9.78 -0.67
CA ARG A 21 -6.51 9.47 0.75
C ARG A 21 -6.82 8.00 1.03
N ALA A 22 -7.92 7.49 0.49
CA ALA A 22 -8.30 6.10 0.68
C ALA A 22 -7.24 5.17 0.10
N LEU A 23 -6.73 5.47 -1.09
CA LEU A 23 -5.67 4.68 -1.71
C LEU A 23 -4.37 4.75 -0.92
N THR A 24 -4.04 5.91 -0.37
CA THR A 24 -2.85 6.08 0.45
C THR A 24 -2.91 5.19 1.69
N TYR A 25 -4.05 5.13 2.37
CA TYR A 25 -4.23 4.24 3.50
C TYR A 25 -4.10 2.76 3.10
N LYS A 26 -4.71 2.38 1.99
CA LYS A 26 -4.62 1.00 1.51
C LYS A 26 -3.20 0.61 1.15
N VAL A 27 -2.47 1.50 0.49
CA VAL A 27 -1.07 1.26 0.15
C VAL A 27 -0.23 1.13 1.42
N SER A 28 -0.46 1.97 2.42
CA SER A 28 0.23 1.89 3.69
C SER A 28 -0.01 0.55 4.38
N ASP A 29 -1.27 0.11 4.42
CA ASP A 29 -1.62 -1.19 5.00
C ASP A 29 -0.97 -2.34 4.25
N LEU A 30 -0.99 -2.29 2.92
CA LEU A 30 -0.35 -3.32 2.10
C LEU A 30 1.16 -3.34 2.32
N THR A 31 1.77 -2.19 2.47
CA THR A 31 3.20 -2.09 2.76
C THR A 31 3.52 -2.78 4.07
N GLU A 32 2.73 -2.55 5.11
CA GLU A 32 2.92 -3.23 6.40
C GLU A 32 2.78 -4.74 6.27
N VAL A 33 1.78 -5.19 5.53
CA VAL A 33 1.58 -6.63 5.32
C VAL A 33 2.77 -7.23 4.58
N VAL A 34 3.25 -6.57 3.54
CA VAL A 34 4.41 -7.04 2.77
C VAL A 34 5.65 -7.10 3.64
N GLU A 35 5.90 -6.08 4.46
CA GLU A 35 7.04 -6.08 5.38
C GLU A 35 6.94 -7.22 6.38
N ASN A 36 5.75 -7.44 6.95
CA ASN A 36 5.51 -8.54 7.88
C ASN A 36 5.79 -9.88 7.21
N LEU A 37 5.24 -10.09 6.01
CA LEU A 37 5.44 -11.33 5.27
C LEU A 37 6.90 -11.54 4.91
N THR A 38 7.58 -10.48 4.49
CA THR A 38 8.99 -10.55 4.17
C THR A 38 9.82 -10.97 5.37
N ASN A 39 9.53 -10.41 6.54
CA ASN A 39 10.22 -10.78 7.77
C ASN A 39 9.96 -12.23 8.14
N ARG A 40 8.73 -12.69 7.97
CA ARG A 40 8.37 -14.07 8.29
C ARG A 40 9.05 -15.05 7.35
N ILE A 41 9.09 -14.73 6.06
CA ILE A 41 9.79 -15.56 5.08
C ILE A 41 11.27 -15.60 5.39
N SER A 42 11.88 -14.48 5.73
CA SER A 42 13.29 -14.41 6.09
C SER A 42 13.60 -15.29 7.28
N LYS A 43 12.74 -15.29 8.30
CA LYS A 43 12.92 -16.15 9.47
C LYS A 43 12.81 -17.63 9.13
N LEU A 44 11.93 -17.96 8.19
CA LEU A 44 11.78 -19.36 7.76
C LEU A 44 12.97 -19.80 6.91
N GLU A 45 13.48 -18.94 6.05
CA GLU A 45 14.63 -19.28 5.19
C GLU A 45 15.90 -19.48 6.00
N THR A 46 16.14 -18.66 7.02
CA THR A 46 17.34 -18.73 7.83
C THR A 46 17.52 -20.10 8.48
N PRO A 47 16.53 -20.69 9.15
CA PRO A 47 16.66 -22.05 9.71
C PRO A 47 16.89 -23.10 8.63
N ILE A 48 16.24 -22.98 7.48
CA ILE A 48 16.40 -23.94 6.38
C ILE A 48 17.84 -23.90 5.84
N VAL A 49 18.37 -22.70 5.63
CA VAL A 49 19.74 -22.52 5.15
C VAL A 49 20.73 -23.09 6.16
N ASN A 50 20.54 -22.81 7.45
CA ASN A 50 21.40 -23.35 8.50
C ASN A 50 21.36 -24.88 8.56
N TYR A 51 20.20 -25.45 8.38
CA TYR A 51 20.05 -26.90 8.35
C TYR A 51 20.82 -27.51 7.20
N ARG A 52 20.69 -26.93 6.01
CA ARG A 52 21.44 -27.38 4.84
C ARG A 52 22.95 -27.24 5.02
N SER A 53 23.36 -26.15 5.65
CA SER A 53 24.79 -25.91 5.88
C SER A 53 25.41 -26.91 6.84
N SER A 54 24.63 -27.44 7.77
CA SER A 54 25.13 -28.42 8.74
C SER A 54 25.27 -29.82 8.18
N HIS A 55 24.77 -30.03 6.97
CA HIS A 55 24.93 -31.27 6.23
C HIS A 55 26.10 -31.21 5.26
#